data_e4ad2967e460d11895f3cb130cc7729c
#
_entry.id   e4ad2967e460d11895f3cb130cc7729c
#
_cell.length_a   1.000
_cell.length_b   1.000
_cell.length_c   1.000
_cell.angle_alpha   90.00
_cell.angle_beta   90.00
_cell.angle_gamma   90.00
#
_symmetry.space_group_name_H-M   'P 1'
#
loop_
_entity.id
_entity.type
_entity.pdbx_description
1 polymer ?
#
loop_
_entity_poly.entity_id
_entity_poly.type
_entity_poly.pdbx_seq_one_letter_code
_entity_poly.pdbx_strand_id
1 'polypeptide(L)'
;MKRLRGTLVLLLVLAAVLTPLALVATGALPYSAYVVRSGSMAPAISPASVVIVEADRYEVGQVITFQRHGDRTTHRLVAVNDDASLTTKGDANDTVDPFTVPRSDVIGGVTAFVPNLGYLVVYLQNPLALGSVIMCVLSLWYVGSSEEKPEAKRIKGSKEQPAVAAVQVA
;
A
#
# COMPACT_ATOMS: atom_id res chain seq x y z
N MET A 1 17.67 24.75 -5.36
CA MET A 1 17.90 23.54 -6.17
C MET A 1 17.62 22.26 -5.39
N LYS A 2 18.08 22.09 -4.14
CA LYS A 2 17.81 20.86 -3.32
C LYS A 2 16.33 20.63 -3.04
N ARG A 3 15.58 21.66 -2.67
CA ARG A 3 14.12 21.56 -2.42
C ARG A 3 13.34 21.12 -3.67
N LEU A 4 13.67 21.67 -4.85
CA LEU A 4 13.02 21.28 -6.10
C LEU A 4 13.29 19.81 -6.44
N ARG A 5 14.52 19.32 -6.22
CA ARG A 5 14.87 17.90 -6.40
C ARG A 5 14.09 17.01 -5.43
N GLY A 6 13.98 17.39 -4.14
CA GLY A 6 13.21 16.65 -3.15
C GLY A 6 11.72 16.55 -3.50
N THR A 7 11.12 17.66 -3.94
CA THR A 7 9.72 17.69 -4.40
C THR A 7 9.53 16.81 -5.64
N LEU A 8 10.45 16.87 -6.61
CA LEU A 8 10.38 16.04 -7.80
C LEU A 8 10.46 14.55 -7.48
N VAL A 9 11.39 14.16 -6.60
CA VAL A 9 11.52 12.77 -6.14
C VAL A 9 10.23 12.31 -5.45
N LEU A 10 9.66 13.13 -4.56
CA LEU A 10 8.41 12.80 -3.89
C LEU A 10 7.26 12.60 -4.89
N LEU A 11 7.12 13.48 -5.88
CA LEU A 11 6.09 13.36 -6.92
C LEU A 11 6.28 12.11 -7.78
N LEU A 12 7.52 11.77 -8.13
CA LEU A 12 7.83 10.53 -8.87
C LEU A 12 7.50 9.28 -8.06
N VAL A 13 7.83 9.26 -6.76
CA VAL A 13 7.48 8.15 -5.87
C VAL A 13 5.97 8.02 -5.71
N LEU A 14 5.27 9.13 -5.50
CA LEU A 14 3.80 9.13 -5.44
C LEU A 14 3.18 8.63 -6.75
N ALA A 15 3.64 9.09 -7.88
CA ALA A 15 3.17 8.63 -9.18
C ALA A 15 3.44 7.13 -9.38
N ALA A 16 4.64 6.64 -9.02
CA ALA A 16 5.00 5.23 -9.13
C ALA A 16 4.14 4.31 -8.26
N VAL A 17 3.64 4.79 -7.11
CA VAL A 17 2.77 4.04 -6.22
C VAL A 17 1.29 4.19 -6.59
N LEU A 18 0.84 5.41 -6.87
CA LEU A 18 -0.58 5.68 -7.11
C LEU A 18 -1.06 5.22 -8.49
N THR A 19 -0.18 5.26 -9.52
CA THR A 19 -0.58 4.83 -10.87
C THR A 19 -0.97 3.34 -10.93
N PRO A 20 -0.16 2.36 -10.48
CA PRO A 20 -0.57 0.96 -10.51
C PRO A 20 -1.79 0.70 -9.61
N LEU A 21 -1.90 1.38 -8.47
CA LEU A 21 -3.07 1.26 -7.61
C LEU A 21 -4.35 1.75 -8.30
N ALA A 22 -4.28 2.87 -9.02
CA ALA A 22 -5.40 3.40 -9.81
C ALA A 22 -5.77 2.45 -10.96
N LEU A 23 -4.79 1.87 -11.66
CA LEU A 23 -5.04 0.92 -12.76
C LEU A 23 -5.75 -0.34 -12.26
N VAL A 24 -5.38 -0.86 -11.09
CA VAL A 24 -6.10 -1.98 -10.45
C VAL A 24 -7.49 -1.56 -10.00
N ALA A 25 -7.62 -0.39 -9.36
CA ALA A 25 -8.90 0.11 -8.86
C ALA A 25 -9.93 0.41 -9.96
N THR A 26 -9.46 0.84 -11.14
CA THR A 26 -10.31 1.12 -12.31
C THR A 26 -10.63 -0.12 -13.14
N GLY A 27 -10.06 -1.30 -12.81
CA GLY A 27 -10.22 -2.52 -13.62
C GLY A 27 -9.51 -2.48 -14.97
N ALA A 28 -8.58 -1.55 -15.16
CA ALA A 28 -7.78 -1.45 -16.40
C ALA A 28 -6.76 -2.60 -16.54
N LEU A 29 -6.51 -3.34 -15.46
CA LEU A 29 -5.69 -4.54 -15.45
C LEU A 29 -6.58 -5.75 -15.09
N PRO A 30 -6.26 -6.96 -15.58
CA PRO A 30 -7.01 -8.18 -15.26
C PRO A 30 -6.72 -8.68 -13.83
N TYR A 31 -6.36 -7.78 -12.92
CA TYR A 31 -5.99 -8.10 -11.55
C TYR A 31 -6.92 -7.40 -10.55
N SER A 32 -7.25 -8.13 -9.49
CA SER A 32 -7.99 -7.61 -8.35
C SER A 32 -7.27 -7.97 -7.05
N ALA A 33 -7.43 -7.16 -6.01
CA ALA A 33 -6.82 -7.40 -4.71
C ALA A 33 -7.91 -7.56 -3.63
N TYR A 34 -7.81 -8.62 -2.83
CA TYR A 34 -8.76 -8.90 -1.75
C TYR A 34 -8.06 -9.23 -0.44
N VAL A 35 -8.66 -8.79 0.67
CA VAL A 35 -8.20 -9.14 2.01
C VAL A 35 -8.84 -10.45 2.44
N VAL A 36 -8.01 -11.44 2.79
CA VAL A 36 -8.46 -12.73 3.36
C VAL A 36 -8.85 -12.50 4.82
N ARG A 37 -10.12 -12.75 5.15
CA ARG A 37 -10.68 -12.48 6.49
C ARG A 37 -10.71 -13.67 7.42
N SER A 38 -10.72 -14.90 6.88
CA SER A 38 -10.83 -16.14 7.64
C SER A 38 -9.54 -16.96 7.62
N GLY A 39 -9.45 -17.94 8.52
CA GLY A 39 -8.33 -18.87 8.58
C GLY A 39 -8.49 -20.13 7.70
N SER A 40 -9.53 -20.20 6.85
CA SER A 40 -9.83 -21.43 6.08
C SER A 40 -8.71 -21.84 5.10
N MET A 41 -7.84 -20.92 4.74
CA MET A 41 -6.69 -21.17 3.87
C MET A 41 -5.37 -21.34 4.62
N ALA A 42 -5.38 -21.36 5.96
CA ALA A 42 -4.17 -21.67 6.74
C ALA A 42 -3.71 -23.11 6.53
N PRO A 43 -2.40 -23.40 6.58
CA PRO A 43 -1.30 -22.46 6.76
C PRO A 43 -0.85 -21.76 5.49
N ALA A 44 -1.37 -22.12 4.30
CA ALA A 44 -0.89 -21.61 3.02
C ALA A 44 -1.09 -20.10 2.88
N ILE A 45 -2.28 -19.61 3.26
CA ILE A 45 -2.59 -18.16 3.25
C ILE A 45 -3.19 -17.81 4.61
N SER A 46 -2.47 -16.99 5.36
CA SER A 46 -2.90 -16.55 6.70
C SER A 46 -4.03 -15.51 6.62
N PRO A 47 -4.88 -15.40 7.66
CA PRO A 47 -5.79 -14.26 7.81
C PRO A 47 -5.04 -12.93 7.69
N ALA A 48 -5.75 -11.89 7.25
CA ALA A 48 -5.19 -10.57 6.96
C ALA A 48 -4.11 -10.53 5.85
N SER A 49 -3.94 -11.59 5.07
CA SER A 49 -3.20 -11.53 3.81
C SER A 49 -4.00 -10.76 2.75
N VAL A 50 -3.32 -10.05 1.86
CA VAL A 50 -3.89 -9.54 0.62
C VAL A 50 -3.54 -10.51 -0.49
N VAL A 51 -4.55 -11.07 -1.16
CA VAL A 51 -4.38 -11.92 -2.34
C VAL A 51 -4.54 -11.10 -3.61
N ILE A 52 -3.71 -11.37 -4.60
CA ILE A 52 -3.81 -10.82 -5.96
C ILE A 52 -4.43 -11.90 -6.85
N VAL A 53 -5.55 -11.57 -7.45
CA VAL A 53 -6.38 -12.46 -8.25
C VAL A 53 -6.33 -12.02 -9.71
N GLU A 54 -5.93 -12.93 -10.61
CA GLU A 54 -5.98 -12.72 -12.06
C GLU A 54 -7.30 -13.23 -12.59
N ALA A 55 -8.05 -12.36 -13.29
CA ALA A 55 -9.36 -12.69 -13.82
C ALA A 55 -9.29 -13.81 -14.88
N ASP A 56 -10.30 -14.68 -14.91
CA ASP A 56 -10.53 -15.72 -15.91
C ASP A 56 -9.40 -16.76 -16.10
N ARG A 57 -8.37 -16.74 -15.24
CA ARG A 57 -7.25 -17.69 -15.30
C ARG A 57 -7.12 -18.44 -13.99
N TYR A 58 -7.34 -19.76 -14.05
CA TYR A 58 -7.13 -20.65 -12.90
C TYR A 58 -7.03 -22.10 -13.36
N GLU A 59 -6.38 -22.93 -12.53
CA GLU A 59 -6.15 -24.36 -12.77
C GLU A 59 -6.55 -25.18 -11.56
N VAL A 60 -6.81 -26.49 -11.74
CA VAL A 60 -7.03 -27.43 -10.64
C VAL A 60 -5.78 -27.47 -9.77
N GLY A 61 -5.98 -27.38 -8.46
CA GLY A 61 -4.90 -27.25 -7.47
C GLY A 61 -4.56 -25.81 -7.11
N GLN A 62 -4.95 -24.83 -7.92
CA GLN A 62 -4.73 -23.41 -7.62
C GLN A 62 -5.76 -22.89 -6.62
N VAL A 63 -5.39 -21.88 -5.84
CA VAL A 63 -6.33 -21.12 -5.00
C VAL A 63 -7.12 -20.17 -5.90
N ILE A 64 -8.44 -20.19 -5.80
CA ILE A 64 -9.34 -19.32 -6.55
C ILE A 64 -10.13 -18.43 -5.61
N THR A 65 -10.55 -17.28 -6.10
CA THR A 65 -11.51 -16.40 -5.41
C THR A 65 -12.80 -16.40 -6.20
N PHE A 66 -13.92 -16.61 -5.52
CA PHE A 66 -15.24 -16.65 -6.10
C PHE A 66 -16.26 -15.91 -5.25
N GLN A 67 -17.37 -15.52 -5.85
CA GLN A 67 -18.46 -14.84 -5.16
C GLN A 67 -19.51 -15.85 -4.73
N ARG A 68 -19.99 -15.74 -3.49
CA ARG A 68 -21.08 -16.56 -2.98
C ARG A 68 -21.94 -15.77 -2.01
N HIS A 69 -23.26 -15.70 -2.26
CA HIS A 69 -24.24 -14.96 -1.43
C HIS A 69 -23.85 -13.51 -1.13
N GLY A 70 -23.18 -12.84 -2.06
CA GLY A 70 -22.68 -11.47 -1.89
C GLY A 70 -21.30 -11.35 -1.24
N ASP A 71 -20.76 -12.41 -0.66
CA ASP A 71 -19.44 -12.45 -0.07
C ASP A 71 -18.41 -13.05 -1.03
N ARG A 72 -17.13 -12.71 -0.83
CA ARG A 72 -15.99 -13.29 -1.55
C ARG A 72 -15.34 -14.36 -0.70
N THR A 73 -15.20 -15.55 -1.28
CA THR A 73 -14.54 -16.71 -0.66
C THR A 73 -13.29 -17.04 -1.46
N THR A 74 -12.21 -17.38 -0.77
CA THR A 74 -10.94 -17.79 -1.37
C THR A 74 -10.62 -19.17 -0.87
N HIS A 75 -10.72 -20.20 -1.74
CA HIS A 75 -10.44 -21.60 -1.45
C HIS A 75 -9.66 -22.24 -2.59
N ARG A 76 -9.13 -23.44 -2.38
CA ARG A 76 -8.42 -24.22 -3.39
C ARG A 76 -9.39 -24.94 -4.29
N LEU A 77 -9.19 -24.86 -5.60
CA LEU A 77 -9.91 -25.63 -6.61
C LEU A 77 -9.39 -27.09 -6.56
N VAL A 78 -10.26 -28.02 -6.19
CA VAL A 78 -9.94 -29.44 -6.06
C VAL A 78 -10.28 -30.22 -7.32
N ALA A 79 -11.44 -29.93 -7.92
CA ALA A 79 -11.89 -30.61 -9.12
C ALA A 79 -12.83 -29.74 -9.97
N VAL A 80 -12.88 -30.06 -11.26
CA VAL A 80 -13.93 -29.60 -12.17
C VAL A 80 -14.88 -30.75 -12.38
N ASN A 81 -16.17 -30.56 -12.14
CA ASN A 81 -17.21 -31.57 -12.23
C ASN A 81 -17.70 -31.74 -13.68
N ASP A 82 -18.42 -32.81 -13.98
CA ASP A 82 -18.96 -33.12 -15.33
C ASP A 82 -19.92 -32.01 -15.83
N ASP A 83 -20.64 -31.33 -14.92
CA ASP A 83 -21.53 -30.21 -15.22
C ASP A 83 -20.79 -28.87 -15.35
N ALA A 84 -19.45 -28.90 -15.39
CA ALA A 84 -18.56 -27.77 -15.43
C ALA A 84 -18.55 -26.89 -14.15
N SER A 85 -19.27 -27.27 -13.11
CA SER A 85 -19.13 -26.64 -11.78
C SER A 85 -17.80 -27.01 -11.12
N LEU A 86 -17.40 -26.25 -10.10
CA LEU A 86 -16.13 -26.41 -9.43
C LEU A 86 -16.33 -26.91 -8.00
N THR A 87 -15.53 -27.88 -7.60
CA THR A 87 -15.40 -28.34 -6.20
C THR A 87 -14.22 -27.64 -5.57
N THR A 88 -14.45 -26.95 -4.45
CA THR A 88 -13.45 -26.19 -3.73
C THR A 88 -13.25 -26.72 -2.31
N LYS A 89 -12.13 -26.37 -1.70
CA LYS A 89 -11.80 -26.73 -0.32
C LYS A 89 -10.90 -25.64 0.30
N GLY A 90 -11.19 -25.25 1.52
CA GLY A 90 -10.23 -24.48 2.34
C GLY A 90 -9.08 -25.39 2.80
N ASP A 91 -7.86 -24.90 2.74
CA ASP A 91 -6.66 -25.69 3.09
C ASP A 91 -6.67 -26.16 4.57
N ALA A 92 -7.29 -25.38 5.45
CA ALA A 92 -7.46 -25.74 6.86
C ALA A 92 -8.69 -26.65 7.14
N ASN A 93 -9.55 -26.90 6.16
CA ASN A 93 -10.75 -27.69 6.35
C ASN A 93 -10.44 -29.18 6.16
N ASP A 94 -11.13 -30.07 6.85
CA ASP A 94 -10.96 -31.51 6.68
C ASP A 94 -11.63 -32.03 5.41
N THR A 95 -12.76 -31.42 5.02
CA THR A 95 -13.58 -31.84 3.90
C THR A 95 -13.67 -30.76 2.82
N VAL A 96 -14.05 -31.16 1.61
CA VAL A 96 -14.43 -30.24 0.53
C VAL A 96 -15.64 -29.41 0.95
N ASP A 97 -15.82 -28.27 0.29
CA ASP A 97 -16.96 -27.41 0.54
C ASP A 97 -18.27 -28.16 0.21
N PRO A 98 -19.33 -28.01 1.03
CA PRO A 98 -20.59 -28.75 0.86
C PRO A 98 -21.45 -28.24 -0.31
N PHE A 99 -20.88 -27.48 -1.21
CA PHE A 99 -21.50 -26.88 -2.37
C PHE A 99 -20.54 -26.88 -3.55
N THR A 100 -21.07 -26.72 -4.76
CA THR A 100 -20.27 -26.48 -5.96
C THR A 100 -20.32 -25.00 -6.34
N VAL A 101 -19.28 -24.53 -7.02
CA VAL A 101 -19.15 -23.14 -7.48
C VAL A 101 -19.36 -23.10 -8.99
N PRO A 102 -20.40 -22.40 -9.49
CA PRO A 102 -20.55 -22.15 -10.91
C PRO A 102 -19.36 -21.36 -11.45
N ARG A 103 -18.94 -21.63 -12.69
CA ARG A 103 -17.83 -20.87 -13.31
C ARG A 103 -18.11 -19.37 -13.41
N SER A 104 -19.37 -18.99 -13.57
CA SER A 104 -19.81 -17.58 -13.60
C SER A 104 -19.51 -16.82 -12.30
N ASP A 105 -19.40 -17.53 -11.20
CA ASP A 105 -19.18 -16.94 -9.88
C ASP A 105 -17.68 -16.82 -9.53
N VAL A 106 -16.80 -17.41 -10.36
CA VAL A 106 -15.36 -17.33 -10.18
C VAL A 106 -14.87 -15.97 -10.65
N ILE A 107 -14.15 -15.28 -9.76
CA ILE A 107 -13.51 -14.01 -10.05
C ILE A 107 -12.15 -14.27 -10.74
N GLY A 108 -11.42 -15.31 -10.29
CA GLY A 108 -10.15 -15.69 -10.90
C GLY A 108 -9.26 -16.49 -9.96
N GLY A 109 -8.03 -16.77 -10.42
CA GLY A 109 -7.00 -17.49 -9.69
C GLY A 109 -6.08 -16.56 -8.90
N VAL A 110 -5.68 -16.99 -7.70
CA VAL A 110 -4.69 -16.29 -6.90
C VAL A 110 -3.30 -16.52 -7.50
N THR A 111 -2.65 -15.44 -7.91
CA THR A 111 -1.29 -15.46 -8.50
C THR A 111 -0.22 -15.11 -7.49
N ALA A 112 -0.55 -14.29 -6.50
CA ALA A 112 0.35 -13.89 -5.43
C ALA A 112 -0.43 -13.50 -4.17
N PHE A 113 0.24 -13.47 -3.02
CA PHE A 113 -0.31 -12.90 -1.80
C PHE A 113 0.77 -12.23 -0.96
N VAL A 114 0.35 -11.27 -0.14
CA VAL A 114 1.21 -10.55 0.80
C VAL A 114 0.64 -10.74 2.20
N PRO A 115 1.33 -11.46 3.09
CA PRO A 115 0.88 -11.67 4.47
C PRO A 115 0.78 -10.35 5.24
N ASN A 116 -0.19 -10.28 6.15
CA ASN A 116 -0.40 -9.16 7.08
C ASN A 116 -0.70 -7.78 6.45
N LEU A 117 -0.60 -7.63 5.12
CA LEU A 117 -0.88 -6.36 4.45
C LEU A 117 -2.35 -5.93 4.61
N GLY A 118 -3.25 -6.89 4.83
CA GLY A 118 -4.66 -6.62 5.08
C GLY A 118 -4.92 -5.77 6.32
N TYR A 119 -4.10 -5.90 7.38
CA TYR A 119 -4.22 -5.02 8.55
C TYR A 119 -4.00 -3.55 8.19
N LEU A 120 -3.00 -3.27 7.35
CA LEU A 120 -2.75 -1.91 6.86
C LEU A 120 -3.89 -1.42 5.97
N VAL A 121 -4.39 -2.28 5.07
CA VAL A 121 -5.53 -1.93 4.19
C VAL A 121 -6.76 -1.56 5.01
N VAL A 122 -7.13 -2.39 5.99
CA VAL A 122 -8.27 -2.15 6.88
C VAL A 122 -8.05 -0.88 7.73
N TYR A 123 -6.83 -0.69 8.25
CA TYR A 123 -6.49 0.50 9.02
C TYR A 123 -6.67 1.78 8.20
N LEU A 124 -6.16 1.81 6.96
CA LEU A 124 -6.26 2.98 6.07
C LEU A 124 -7.67 3.23 5.51
N GLN A 125 -8.57 2.24 5.59
CA GLN A 125 -10.00 2.43 5.27
C GLN A 125 -10.72 3.27 6.34
N ASN A 126 -10.16 3.39 7.54
CA ASN A 126 -10.68 4.29 8.56
C ASN A 126 -10.24 5.73 8.26
N PRO A 127 -11.17 6.69 8.05
CA PRO A 127 -10.81 8.06 7.67
C PRO A 127 -9.99 8.79 8.73
N LEU A 128 -10.19 8.47 10.03
CA LEU A 128 -9.40 9.07 11.11
C LEU A 128 -7.96 8.55 11.11
N ALA A 129 -7.77 7.25 10.86
CA ALA A 129 -6.46 6.65 10.74
C ALA A 129 -5.70 7.19 9.52
N LEU A 130 -6.37 7.27 8.37
CA LEU A 130 -5.81 7.88 7.17
C LEU A 130 -5.41 9.36 7.42
N GLY A 131 -6.29 10.12 8.07
CA GLY A 131 -6.00 11.51 8.44
C GLY A 131 -4.78 11.64 9.35
N SER A 132 -4.63 10.74 10.34
CA SER A 132 -3.45 10.74 11.23
C SER A 132 -2.15 10.46 10.49
N VAL A 133 -2.15 9.54 9.54
CA VAL A 133 -0.98 9.24 8.68
C VAL A 133 -0.62 10.45 7.82
N ILE A 134 -1.61 11.09 7.18
CA ILE A 134 -1.39 12.29 6.37
C ILE A 134 -0.80 13.41 7.22
N MET A 135 -1.35 13.67 8.40
CA MET A 135 -0.83 14.68 9.32
C MET A 135 0.59 14.40 9.77
N CYS A 136 0.92 13.14 10.05
CA CYS A 136 2.28 12.73 10.41
C CYS A 136 3.27 12.99 9.26
N VAL A 137 2.92 12.60 8.03
CA VAL A 137 3.74 12.83 6.84
C VAL A 137 3.96 14.33 6.60
N LEU A 138 2.90 15.15 6.69
CA LEU A 138 2.99 16.60 6.54
C LEU A 138 3.85 17.25 7.62
N SER A 139 3.75 16.78 8.87
CA SER A 139 4.57 17.28 9.98
C SER A 139 6.03 16.95 9.77
N LEU A 140 6.37 15.73 9.38
CA LEU A 140 7.74 15.33 9.07
C LEU A 140 8.31 16.12 7.89
N TRP A 141 7.51 16.33 6.84
CA TRP A 141 7.91 17.15 5.70
C TRP A 141 8.16 18.61 6.11
N TYR A 142 7.29 19.18 6.95
CA TYR A 142 7.45 20.56 7.46
C TYR A 142 8.72 20.70 8.29
N VAL A 143 8.97 19.80 9.24
CA VAL A 143 10.19 19.79 10.08
C VAL A 143 11.44 19.65 9.22
N GLY A 144 11.49 18.68 8.31
CA GLY A 144 12.63 18.48 7.41
C GLY A 144 12.85 19.65 6.43
N SER A 145 11.80 20.41 6.13
CA SER A 145 11.92 21.62 5.29
C SER A 145 12.36 22.86 6.06
N SER A 146 12.27 22.84 7.39
CA SER A 146 12.55 24.03 8.24
C SER A 146 14.02 24.16 8.63
N GLU A 147 14.87 23.17 8.40
CA GLU A 147 16.27 23.17 8.87
C GLU A 147 17.26 23.96 8.00
N GLU A 148 16.85 24.73 7.01
CA GLU A 148 17.75 25.60 6.23
C GLU A 148 17.50 27.10 6.48
N LYS A 149 17.79 27.59 7.66
CA LYS A 149 18.26 28.98 7.81
C LYS A 149 19.75 28.96 8.12
N PRO A 150 20.63 29.28 7.16
CA PRO A 150 22.01 29.55 7.50
C PRO A 150 22.07 30.87 8.29
N GLU A 151 22.48 30.77 9.54
CA GLU A 151 22.88 31.87 10.37
C GLU A 151 24.22 32.41 9.84
N ALA A 152 24.17 33.15 8.75
CA ALA A 152 25.32 33.78 8.13
C ALA A 152 24.95 35.19 7.70
N LYS A 153 24.98 36.12 8.67
CA LYS A 153 25.34 37.54 8.42
C LYS A 153 25.24 38.39 9.68
N ARG A 154 26.03 38.12 10.66
CA ARG A 154 26.20 39.08 11.77
C ARG A 154 27.66 39.28 12.18
N ILE A 155 28.58 39.40 11.21
CA ILE A 155 29.91 39.93 11.42
C ILE A 155 30.25 40.81 10.22
N LYS A 156 29.72 42.02 10.20
CA LYS A 156 30.29 43.17 9.45
C LYS A 156 29.79 44.43 10.08
N GLY A 157 30.59 45.03 10.96
CA GLY A 157 30.26 46.31 11.56
C GLY A 157 31.09 46.71 12.76
N SER A 158 32.31 46.17 12.94
CA SER A 158 33.31 46.86 13.78
C SER A 158 34.05 47.79 12.87
N LYS A 159 33.52 49.01 12.77
CA LYS A 159 34.26 50.12 12.19
C LYS A 159 35.34 50.58 13.14
N GLU A 160 36.57 50.58 12.67
CA GLU A 160 37.70 51.28 13.22
C GLU A 160 37.29 52.71 13.66
N GLN A 161 37.50 53.01 14.94
CA GLN A 161 37.61 54.39 15.41
C GLN A 161 39.02 54.87 15.11
N PRO A 162 39.17 55.98 14.39
CA PRO A 162 40.49 56.61 14.22
C PRO A 162 40.94 57.20 15.54
N ALA A 163 42.17 56.89 15.93
CA ALA A 163 42.86 57.47 17.07
C ALA A 163 43.04 58.97 16.82
N VAL A 164 42.45 59.78 17.69
CA VAL A 164 42.70 61.19 17.74
C VAL A 164 44.06 61.42 18.48
N ALA A 165 45.02 61.87 17.73
CA ALA A 165 46.35 62.27 18.27
C ALA A 165 46.20 63.50 19.18
N ALA A 166 46.66 63.39 20.42
CA ALA A 166 46.82 64.49 21.34
C ALA A 166 48.02 65.34 20.88
N VAL A 167 47.76 66.56 20.51
CA VAL A 167 48.80 67.59 20.35
C VAL A 167 49.07 68.18 21.69
N GLN A 168 50.32 68.01 22.21
CA GLN A 168 50.86 68.79 23.29
C GLN A 168 51.30 70.12 22.71
N VAL A 169 50.90 71.18 23.39
CA VAL A 169 51.55 72.52 23.31
C VAL A 169 51.96 72.94 24.69
N ALA A 170 53.22 73.36 24.78
CA ALA A 170 54.07 73.82 25.80
C ALA A 170 53.49 74.58 27.01
#